data_0972c7298aed7f16323c960f9408e530
#
_entry.id   0972c7298aed7f16323c960f9408e530
#
_cell.length_a   1.000
_cell.length_b   1.000
_cell.length_c   1.000
_cell.angle_alpha   90.00
_cell.angle_beta   90.00
_cell.angle_gamma   90.00
#
_symmetry.space_group_name_H-M   'P 1'
#
loop_
_entity.id
_entity.type
_entity.pdbx_description
1 polymer ?
#
loop_
_entity_poly.entity_id
_entity_poly.type
_entity_poly.pdbx_seq_one_letter_code
_entity_poly.pdbx_strand_id
1 'polypeptide(L)'
;MKEGGAPIAPGAPIARRMRGAVLGRRAAWWEAPGRGGAPLVLLHGSGTDAAMLAWGEAVPALAGPRAVLAPELPGYGGTATLRRPYSVPRLGAWAAAFIRERCGGPVDLGGSSMGGAAALWVALEHPHLVRRLILVSTYGLGGAARRPRLAYAASRLPISLPVMGALAASERLTRRVLSEVYADPARISADVVARSRRAALTQARTGAFRAFVRAETGREHFRTDLSGRLRELAMPVLLVHGLRDRVIPASAARRAAEAAPRARLVLLDTGHLPAREDPAGFNAALAGFLDG
;
A
#
# COMPACT_ATOMS: atom_id res chain seq x y z
N MET A 1 -4.93 26.20 14.05
CA MET A 1 -3.57 25.88 13.54
C MET A 1 -3.74 25.32 12.14
N LYS A 2 -3.25 26.03 11.12
CA LYS A 2 -3.44 25.68 9.70
C LYS A 2 -2.65 24.41 9.36
N GLU A 3 -3.34 23.44 8.80
CA GLU A 3 -2.76 22.20 8.28
C GLU A 3 -1.83 22.55 7.12
N GLY A 4 -0.52 22.29 7.30
CA GLY A 4 0.51 22.50 6.27
C GLY A 4 0.61 21.30 5.34
N GLY A 5 -0.41 21.07 4.51
CA GLY A 5 -0.30 20.26 3.30
C GLY A 5 -0.06 21.18 2.11
N ALA A 6 0.60 20.70 1.05
CA ALA A 6 0.71 21.44 -0.20
C ALA A 6 -0.69 21.90 -0.64
N PRO A 7 -0.86 23.11 -1.19
CA PRO A 7 -2.18 23.62 -1.53
C PRO A 7 -2.83 22.68 -2.56
N ILE A 8 -3.93 22.04 -2.14
CA ILE A 8 -4.81 21.30 -3.07
C ILE A 8 -5.29 22.32 -4.10
N ALA A 9 -5.11 22.02 -5.38
CA ALA A 9 -5.53 22.91 -6.45
C ALA A 9 -7.01 23.33 -6.24
N PRO A 10 -7.36 24.60 -6.43
CA PRO A 10 -8.75 25.06 -6.27
C PRO A 10 -9.66 24.22 -7.16
N GLY A 11 -10.69 23.58 -6.56
CA GLY A 11 -11.62 22.69 -7.26
C GLY A 11 -11.24 21.21 -7.32
N ALA A 12 -10.13 20.78 -6.68
CA ALA A 12 -9.80 19.36 -6.60
C ALA A 12 -10.89 18.60 -5.83
N PRO A 13 -11.28 17.38 -6.28
CA PRO A 13 -12.31 16.58 -5.62
C PRO A 13 -11.90 16.22 -4.18
N ILE A 14 -12.73 16.58 -3.21
CA ILE A 14 -12.48 16.26 -1.81
C ILE A 14 -12.81 14.79 -1.57
N ALA A 15 -11.83 14.02 -1.07
CA ALA A 15 -12.06 12.66 -0.66
C ALA A 15 -12.99 12.59 0.56
N ARG A 16 -14.02 11.75 0.49
CA ARG A 16 -14.97 11.49 1.57
C ARG A 16 -14.72 10.12 2.17
N ARG A 17 -14.85 10.04 3.48
CA ARG A 17 -14.78 8.76 4.17
C ARG A 17 -16.10 8.02 4.08
N MET A 18 -16.06 6.86 3.44
CA MET A 18 -17.21 5.98 3.27
C MET A 18 -17.15 4.82 4.27
N ARG A 19 -18.31 4.25 4.57
CA ARG A 19 -18.47 3.06 5.41
C ARG A 19 -19.50 2.14 4.80
N GLY A 20 -19.28 0.83 4.95
CA GLY A 20 -20.18 -0.21 4.44
C GLY A 20 -19.72 -1.59 4.86
N ALA A 21 -20.00 -2.58 4.03
CA ALA A 21 -19.57 -3.95 4.25
C ALA A 21 -18.83 -4.47 3.01
N VAL A 22 -17.91 -5.40 3.21
CA VAL A 22 -17.28 -6.25 2.20
C VAL A 22 -17.29 -7.66 2.77
N LEU A 23 -17.77 -8.63 2.00
CA LEU A 23 -18.00 -9.99 2.46
C LEU A 23 -18.86 -10.05 3.74
N GLY A 24 -19.88 -9.20 3.82
CA GLY A 24 -20.76 -9.07 4.99
C GLY A 24 -20.11 -8.48 6.25
N ARG A 25 -18.89 -7.98 6.19
CA ARG A 25 -18.16 -7.43 7.34
C ARG A 25 -17.86 -5.95 7.15
N ARG A 26 -17.89 -5.18 8.26
CA ARG A 26 -17.63 -3.74 8.26
C ARG A 26 -16.34 -3.41 7.49
N ALA A 27 -16.46 -2.49 6.53
CA ALA A 27 -15.38 -1.93 5.74
C ALA A 27 -15.46 -0.41 5.72
N ALA A 28 -14.31 0.24 5.63
CA ALA A 28 -14.19 1.68 5.45
C ALA A 28 -13.24 1.96 4.27
N TRP A 29 -13.52 3.02 3.53
CA TRP A 29 -12.67 3.49 2.44
C TRP A 29 -12.78 5.01 2.31
N TRP A 30 -11.86 5.59 1.57
CA TRP A 30 -11.93 6.96 1.12
C TRP A 30 -12.26 6.97 -0.35
N GLU A 31 -13.10 7.90 -0.76
CA GLU A 31 -13.56 8.00 -2.13
C GLU A 31 -13.58 9.46 -2.57
N ALA A 32 -12.91 9.72 -3.70
CA ALA A 32 -13.01 10.98 -4.42
C ALA A 32 -13.77 10.72 -5.72
N PRO A 33 -14.80 11.53 -6.04
CA PRO A 33 -15.63 11.32 -7.22
C PRO A 33 -14.86 11.58 -8.52
N GLY A 34 -15.31 10.95 -9.60
CA GLY A 34 -14.83 11.19 -10.95
C GLY A 34 -15.97 11.34 -11.94
N ARG A 35 -15.66 11.86 -13.14
CA ARG A 35 -16.66 12.13 -14.19
C ARG A 35 -16.92 10.93 -15.11
N GLY A 36 -16.15 9.85 -14.99
CA GLY A 36 -16.29 8.65 -15.84
C GLY A 36 -15.01 7.81 -15.82
N GLY A 37 -14.90 6.88 -16.77
CA GLY A 37 -13.75 5.97 -16.86
C GLY A 37 -13.74 4.88 -15.79
N ALA A 38 -12.75 3.98 -15.89
CA ALA A 38 -12.57 2.94 -14.88
C ALA A 38 -12.07 3.56 -13.54
N PRO A 39 -12.63 3.15 -12.40
CA PRO A 39 -12.17 3.62 -11.10
C PRO A 39 -10.71 3.23 -10.85
N LEU A 40 -9.99 4.06 -10.09
CA LEU A 40 -8.68 3.74 -9.54
C LEU A 40 -8.85 3.27 -8.09
N VAL A 41 -8.40 2.05 -7.79
CA VAL A 41 -8.39 1.50 -6.43
C VAL A 41 -6.96 1.43 -5.92
N LEU A 42 -6.69 2.02 -4.75
CA LEU A 42 -5.35 2.17 -4.17
C LEU A 42 -5.23 1.48 -2.80
N LEU A 43 -4.47 0.38 -2.75
CA LEU A 43 -4.25 -0.42 -1.54
C LEU A 43 -3.01 0.05 -0.78
N HIS A 44 -3.16 0.43 0.49
CA HIS A 44 -2.06 0.91 1.33
C HIS A 44 -1.12 -0.19 1.83
N GLY A 45 0.02 0.19 2.38
CA GLY A 45 1.03 -0.70 2.95
C GLY A 45 0.68 -1.27 4.34
N SER A 46 1.67 -1.84 5.00
CA SER A 46 1.54 -2.45 6.33
C SER A 46 2.09 -1.56 7.45
N GLY A 47 2.02 -2.06 8.69
CA GLY A 47 2.60 -1.39 9.86
C GLY A 47 1.82 -0.16 10.29
N THR A 48 2.52 0.95 10.40
CA THR A 48 1.93 2.25 10.79
C THR A 48 1.34 3.01 9.60
N ASP A 49 0.74 2.28 8.65
CA ASP A 49 0.14 2.83 7.44
C ASP A 49 -1.41 2.86 7.51
N ALA A 50 -2.02 3.61 6.60
CA ALA A 50 -3.47 3.73 6.42
C ALA A 50 -3.75 4.34 5.04
N ALA A 51 -4.97 4.22 4.54
CA ALA A 51 -5.33 4.66 3.19
C ALA A 51 -4.92 6.12 2.89
N MET A 52 -5.36 7.08 3.69
CA MET A 52 -5.02 8.50 3.47
C MET A 52 -3.64 8.90 3.99
N LEU A 53 -2.93 8.02 4.69
CA LEU A 53 -1.53 8.22 4.98
C LEU A 53 -0.68 7.82 3.77
N ALA A 54 -1.02 6.73 3.10
CA ALA A 54 -0.35 6.29 1.88
C ALA A 54 -0.65 7.18 0.67
N TRP A 55 -1.91 7.58 0.50
CA TRP A 55 -2.45 8.09 -0.75
C TRP A 55 -3.04 9.50 -0.66
N GLY A 56 -2.85 10.19 0.47
CA GLY A 56 -3.47 11.49 0.73
C GLY A 56 -3.18 12.56 -0.33
N GLU A 57 -1.97 12.55 -0.89
CA GLU A 57 -1.56 13.45 -1.97
C GLU A 57 -1.99 12.93 -3.37
N ALA A 58 -2.07 11.60 -3.53
CA ALA A 58 -2.42 11.00 -4.82
C ALA A 58 -3.93 11.02 -5.10
N VAL A 59 -4.76 10.80 -4.07
CA VAL A 59 -6.21 10.74 -4.24
C VAL A 59 -6.77 12.03 -4.86
N PRO A 60 -6.52 13.24 -4.33
CA PRO A 60 -7.03 14.46 -4.95
C PRO A 60 -6.37 14.78 -6.30
N ALA A 61 -5.10 14.42 -6.50
CA ALA A 61 -4.38 14.69 -7.73
C ALA A 61 -4.85 13.83 -8.93
N LEU A 62 -5.32 12.62 -8.67
CA LEU A 62 -5.73 11.65 -9.69
C LEU A 62 -7.24 11.55 -9.88
N ALA A 63 -8.02 12.12 -8.96
CA ALA A 63 -9.46 12.21 -9.06
C ALA A 63 -9.91 13.29 -10.08
N GLY A 64 -11.18 13.22 -10.46
CA GLY A 64 -11.76 14.13 -11.45
C GLY A 64 -12.01 13.41 -12.77
N PRO A 65 -11.01 13.02 -13.56
CA PRO A 65 -11.22 12.17 -14.73
C PRO A 65 -11.82 10.81 -14.38
N ARG A 66 -11.44 10.25 -13.24
CA ARG A 66 -11.90 8.95 -12.73
C ARG A 66 -12.18 9.01 -11.22
N ALA A 67 -13.06 8.17 -10.72
CA ALA A 67 -13.21 7.98 -9.29
C ALA A 67 -11.96 7.31 -8.70
N VAL A 68 -11.54 7.76 -7.52
CA VAL A 68 -10.42 7.16 -6.78
C VAL A 68 -10.92 6.62 -5.46
N LEU A 69 -10.75 5.31 -5.24
CA LEU A 69 -11.13 4.63 -4.01
C LEU A 69 -9.87 4.14 -3.29
N ALA A 70 -9.71 4.51 -2.05
CA ALA A 70 -8.61 4.06 -1.20
C ALA A 70 -9.17 3.31 0.03
N PRO A 71 -9.35 1.97 -0.07
CA PRO A 71 -9.89 1.20 1.04
C PRO A 71 -8.87 1.06 2.17
N GLU A 72 -9.40 1.07 3.39
CA GLU A 72 -8.66 0.61 4.56
C GLU A 72 -8.64 -0.92 4.55
N LEU A 73 -7.47 -1.50 4.42
CA LEU A 73 -7.33 -2.96 4.41
C LEU A 73 -7.81 -3.58 5.74
N PRO A 74 -8.18 -4.86 5.77
CA PRO A 74 -8.68 -5.51 6.98
C PRO A 74 -7.79 -5.30 8.20
N GLY A 75 -8.39 -4.84 9.30
CA GLY A 75 -7.68 -4.50 10.55
C GLY A 75 -6.99 -3.14 10.57
N TYR A 76 -7.20 -2.32 9.53
CA TYR A 76 -6.73 -0.94 9.43
C TYR A 76 -7.93 0.02 9.39
N GLY A 77 -7.72 1.26 9.77
CA GLY A 77 -8.59 2.43 9.58
C GLY A 77 -10.06 2.32 9.98
N GLY A 78 -10.55 1.20 10.44
CA GLY A 78 -11.97 0.97 10.79
C GLY A 78 -12.58 -0.20 10.03
N THR A 79 -11.83 -0.84 9.13
CA THR A 79 -12.22 -2.11 8.50
C THR A 79 -12.07 -3.26 9.50
N ALA A 80 -13.04 -4.16 9.52
CA ALA A 80 -13.01 -5.33 10.38
C ALA A 80 -11.79 -6.22 10.10
N THR A 81 -11.27 -6.88 11.14
CA THR A 81 -10.15 -7.81 11.00
C THR A 81 -10.56 -9.05 10.21
N LEU A 82 -9.63 -9.63 9.45
CA LEU A 82 -9.83 -10.98 8.88
C LEU A 82 -9.74 -12.05 9.97
N ARG A 83 -10.35 -13.20 9.71
CA ARG A 83 -9.98 -14.43 10.41
C ARG A 83 -8.58 -14.84 9.92
N ARG A 84 -7.70 -15.24 10.86
CA ARG A 84 -6.32 -15.65 10.53
C ARG A 84 -6.30 -16.84 9.55
N PRO A 85 -5.24 -16.98 8.72
CA PRO A 85 -4.04 -16.17 8.63
C PRO A 85 -4.23 -14.86 7.85
N TYR A 86 -3.35 -13.86 8.12
CA TYR A 86 -3.27 -12.57 7.40
C TYR A 86 -2.25 -12.67 6.27
N SER A 87 -2.50 -13.48 5.27
CA SER A 87 -1.58 -13.69 4.14
C SER A 87 -1.95 -12.80 2.95
N VAL A 88 -0.99 -12.61 2.03
CA VAL A 88 -1.23 -11.90 0.76
C VAL A 88 -2.42 -12.46 0.01
N PRO A 89 -2.60 -13.79 -0.18
CA PRO A 89 -3.79 -14.32 -0.85
C PRO A 89 -5.11 -13.92 -0.17
N ARG A 90 -5.14 -13.86 1.15
CA ARG A 90 -6.35 -13.46 1.88
C ARG A 90 -6.66 -11.98 1.77
N LEU A 91 -5.62 -11.14 1.78
CA LEU A 91 -5.76 -9.70 1.55
C LEU A 91 -6.17 -9.43 0.10
N GLY A 92 -5.60 -10.15 -0.86
CA GLY A 92 -5.98 -10.09 -2.27
C GLY A 92 -7.42 -10.54 -2.50
N ALA A 93 -7.85 -11.64 -1.90
CA ALA A 93 -9.24 -12.11 -1.99
C ALA A 93 -10.24 -11.07 -1.43
N TRP A 94 -9.87 -10.41 -0.32
CA TRP A 94 -10.67 -9.31 0.21
C TRP A 94 -10.70 -8.10 -0.75
N ALA A 95 -9.57 -7.74 -1.34
CA ALA A 95 -9.49 -6.64 -2.31
C ALA A 95 -10.31 -6.95 -3.58
N ALA A 96 -10.27 -8.18 -4.08
CA ALA A 96 -11.11 -8.62 -5.19
C ALA A 96 -12.60 -8.52 -4.86
N ALA A 97 -13.01 -8.90 -3.64
CA ALA A 97 -14.38 -8.73 -3.17
C ALA A 97 -14.77 -7.25 -3.08
N PHE A 98 -13.88 -6.39 -2.55
CA PHE A 98 -14.10 -4.94 -2.52
C PHE A 98 -14.35 -4.39 -3.93
N ILE A 99 -13.54 -4.77 -4.91
CA ILE A 99 -13.69 -4.33 -6.31
C ILE A 99 -15.05 -4.78 -6.87
N ARG A 100 -15.43 -6.05 -6.70
CA ARG A 100 -16.71 -6.59 -7.20
C ARG A 100 -17.91 -5.89 -6.57
N GLU A 101 -17.86 -5.63 -5.26
CA GLU A 101 -19.00 -5.09 -4.51
C GLU A 101 -19.12 -3.56 -4.63
N ARG A 102 -18.03 -2.84 -4.97
CA ARG A 102 -17.98 -1.36 -4.93
C ARG A 102 -17.73 -0.68 -6.26
N CYS A 103 -17.14 -1.36 -7.24
CA CYS A 103 -16.67 -0.68 -8.45
C CYS A 103 -17.49 -1.01 -9.72
N GLY A 104 -18.34 -2.03 -9.69
CA GLY A 104 -19.24 -2.36 -10.79
C GLY A 104 -18.57 -2.87 -12.08
N GLY A 105 -17.23 -3.01 -12.12
CA GLY A 105 -16.49 -3.45 -13.31
C GLY A 105 -14.99 -3.50 -13.06
N PRO A 106 -14.18 -3.71 -14.12
CA PRO A 106 -12.73 -3.70 -14.03
C PRO A 106 -12.18 -2.33 -13.62
N VAL A 107 -11.13 -2.32 -12.80
CA VAL A 107 -10.51 -1.12 -12.24
C VAL A 107 -9.06 -0.98 -12.69
N ASP A 108 -8.52 0.23 -12.58
CA ASP A 108 -7.09 0.44 -12.46
C ASP A 108 -6.72 0.16 -10.98
N LEU A 109 -5.85 -0.82 -10.73
CA LEU A 109 -5.54 -1.28 -9.39
C LEU A 109 -4.12 -0.93 -9.01
N GLY A 110 -3.96 -0.15 -7.95
CA GLY A 110 -2.66 0.20 -7.39
C GLY A 110 -2.47 -0.30 -5.97
N GLY A 111 -1.21 -0.54 -5.58
CA GLY A 111 -0.91 -0.88 -4.21
C GLY A 111 0.55 -0.64 -3.83
N SER A 112 0.76 -0.28 -2.55
CA SER A 112 2.08 -0.06 -1.98
C SER A 112 2.47 -1.20 -1.03
N SER A 113 3.71 -1.69 -1.14
CA SER A 113 4.27 -2.69 -0.22
C SER A 113 3.35 -3.91 -0.06
N MET A 114 2.79 -4.18 1.11
CA MET A 114 1.78 -5.22 1.35
C MET A 114 0.57 -5.08 0.43
N GLY A 115 0.05 -3.86 0.24
CA GLY A 115 -1.05 -3.58 -0.68
C GLY A 115 -0.67 -3.83 -2.13
N GLY A 116 0.59 -3.61 -2.50
CA GLY A 116 1.14 -3.94 -3.82
C GLY A 116 1.13 -5.46 -4.07
N ALA A 117 1.55 -6.25 -3.08
CA ALA A 117 1.48 -7.70 -3.17
C ALA A 117 0.02 -8.21 -3.29
N ALA A 118 -0.91 -7.59 -2.53
CA ALA A 118 -2.33 -7.92 -2.65
C ALA A 118 -2.90 -7.55 -4.03
N ALA A 119 -2.51 -6.39 -4.59
CA ALA A 119 -2.90 -5.97 -5.93
C ALA A 119 -2.34 -6.91 -7.02
N LEU A 120 -1.07 -7.28 -6.90
CA LEU A 120 -0.44 -8.26 -7.80
C LEU A 120 -1.13 -9.61 -7.74
N TRP A 121 -1.48 -10.08 -6.54
CA TRP A 121 -2.24 -11.31 -6.37
C TRP A 121 -3.62 -11.23 -7.06
N VAL A 122 -4.34 -10.11 -6.91
CA VAL A 122 -5.61 -9.90 -7.62
C VAL A 122 -5.43 -9.94 -9.13
N ALA A 123 -4.39 -9.29 -9.66
CA ALA A 123 -4.11 -9.27 -11.09
C ALA A 123 -3.80 -10.66 -11.66
N LEU A 124 -3.17 -11.53 -10.87
CA LEU A 124 -2.86 -12.92 -11.25
C LEU A 124 -4.06 -13.86 -11.13
N GLU A 125 -4.83 -13.78 -10.04
CA GLU A 125 -5.96 -14.70 -9.78
C GLU A 125 -7.29 -14.22 -10.38
N HIS A 126 -7.43 -12.92 -10.61
CA HIS A 126 -8.65 -12.29 -11.12
C HIS A 126 -8.33 -11.24 -12.20
N PRO A 127 -7.63 -11.61 -13.28
CA PRO A 127 -7.16 -10.63 -14.30
C PRO A 127 -8.31 -9.83 -14.92
N HIS A 128 -9.52 -10.40 -14.99
CA HIS A 128 -10.72 -9.73 -15.50
C HIS A 128 -11.20 -8.54 -14.62
N LEU A 129 -10.71 -8.43 -13.38
CA LEU A 129 -10.99 -7.28 -12.51
C LEU A 129 -9.98 -6.13 -12.65
N VAL A 130 -8.86 -6.37 -13.36
CA VAL A 130 -7.74 -5.41 -13.39
C VAL A 130 -7.45 -4.97 -14.82
N ARG A 131 -7.70 -3.71 -15.11
CA ARG A 131 -7.45 -3.08 -16.42
C ARG A 131 -5.99 -2.66 -16.56
N ARG A 132 -5.44 -2.05 -15.52
CA ARG A 132 -4.04 -1.64 -15.37
C ARG A 132 -3.58 -1.94 -13.96
N LEU A 133 -2.31 -2.32 -13.77
CA LEU A 133 -1.73 -2.63 -12.47
C LEU A 133 -0.64 -1.63 -12.11
N ILE A 134 -0.66 -1.10 -10.89
CA ILE A 134 0.34 -0.16 -10.36
C ILE A 134 0.96 -0.77 -9.09
N LEU A 135 2.26 -1.02 -9.13
CA LEU A 135 3.03 -1.66 -8.06
C LEU A 135 4.03 -0.67 -7.47
N VAL A 136 3.83 -0.26 -6.21
CA VAL A 136 4.66 0.75 -5.54
C VAL A 136 5.47 0.10 -4.42
N SER A 137 6.81 0.10 -4.54
CA SER A 137 7.72 -0.51 -3.54
C SER A 137 7.19 -1.85 -3.03
N THR A 138 6.82 -2.75 -3.97
CA THR A 138 5.91 -3.87 -3.74
C THR A 138 6.61 -5.05 -3.07
N TYR A 139 5.99 -5.58 -2.00
CA TYR A 139 6.32 -6.86 -1.38
C TYR A 139 5.94 -8.04 -2.28
N GLY A 140 6.64 -9.19 -2.13
CA GLY A 140 6.29 -10.41 -2.87
C GLY A 140 6.90 -10.51 -4.27
N LEU A 141 7.89 -9.68 -4.58
CA LEU A 141 8.70 -9.73 -5.82
C LEU A 141 10.03 -10.50 -5.61
N GLY A 142 10.00 -11.54 -4.79
CA GLY A 142 11.17 -12.31 -4.38
C GLY A 142 11.86 -11.72 -3.15
N GLY A 143 12.87 -12.46 -2.66
CA GLY A 143 13.74 -12.02 -1.57
C GLY A 143 13.43 -12.65 -0.21
N ALA A 144 14.29 -12.30 0.73
CA ALA A 144 14.23 -12.74 2.12
C ALA A 144 14.58 -11.57 3.06
N ALA A 145 14.23 -11.71 4.32
CA ALA A 145 14.73 -10.79 5.35
C ALA A 145 16.27 -10.89 5.43
N ARG A 146 16.93 -9.78 5.80
CA ARG A 146 18.40 -9.72 5.92
C ARG A 146 18.97 -10.82 6.83
N ARG A 147 18.22 -11.24 7.86
CA ARG A 147 18.52 -12.35 8.77
C ARG A 147 17.28 -13.22 8.92
N PRO A 148 16.97 -14.10 7.94
CA PRO A 148 15.64 -14.70 7.84
C PRO A 148 15.28 -15.56 9.04
N ARG A 149 16.19 -16.36 9.58
CA ARG A 149 15.93 -17.20 10.78
C ARG A 149 15.65 -16.35 12.02
N LEU A 150 16.37 -15.24 12.20
CA LEU A 150 16.14 -14.30 13.31
C LEU A 150 14.80 -13.57 13.13
N ALA A 151 14.51 -13.09 11.92
CA ALA A 151 13.23 -12.46 11.59
C ALA A 151 12.06 -13.44 11.81
N TYR A 152 12.23 -14.69 11.43
CA TYR A 152 11.24 -15.75 11.70
C TYR A 152 11.02 -15.91 13.20
N ALA A 153 12.06 -16.10 14.00
CA ALA A 153 11.96 -16.25 15.46
C ALA A 153 11.27 -15.01 16.08
N ALA A 154 11.72 -13.81 15.73
CA ALA A 154 11.13 -12.55 16.21
C ALA A 154 9.65 -12.42 15.84
N SER A 155 9.24 -12.87 14.64
CA SER A 155 7.84 -12.83 14.20
C SER A 155 6.91 -13.69 15.06
N ARG A 156 7.44 -14.67 15.80
CA ARG A 156 6.69 -15.56 16.70
C ARG A 156 6.49 -14.96 18.08
N LEU A 157 7.36 -14.03 18.47
CA LEU A 157 7.28 -13.38 19.80
C LEU A 157 6.11 -12.37 19.85
N PRO A 158 5.51 -12.15 21.02
CA PRO A 158 4.41 -11.20 21.17
C PRO A 158 4.86 -9.72 21.25
N ILE A 159 6.10 -9.42 20.82
CA ILE A 159 6.72 -8.09 20.95
C ILE A 159 6.11 -7.00 20.06
N SER A 160 5.49 -7.37 18.95
CA SER A 160 4.98 -6.39 18.00
C SER A 160 3.80 -5.57 18.53
N LEU A 161 2.98 -6.09 19.45
CA LEU A 161 1.88 -5.32 20.05
C LEU A 161 2.38 -4.23 21.01
N PRO A 162 3.25 -4.53 22.01
CA PRO A 162 3.86 -3.47 22.82
C PRO A 162 4.69 -2.47 22.00
N VAL A 163 5.38 -2.92 20.94
CA VAL A 163 6.07 -1.98 20.02
C VAL A 163 5.10 -1.03 19.34
N MET A 164 3.96 -1.51 18.83
CA MET A 164 2.93 -0.63 18.26
C MET A 164 2.33 0.32 19.31
N GLY A 165 2.15 -0.13 20.55
CA GLY A 165 1.74 0.73 21.66
C GLY A 165 2.78 1.82 21.97
N ALA A 166 4.06 1.49 22.02
CA ALA A 166 5.15 2.45 22.23
C ALA A 166 5.26 3.47 21.08
N LEU A 167 5.10 3.03 19.83
CA LEU A 167 5.02 3.93 18.68
C LEU A 167 3.81 4.88 18.78
N ALA A 168 2.65 4.39 19.16
CA ALA A 168 1.48 5.25 19.36
C ALA A 168 1.71 6.31 20.46
N ALA A 169 2.45 5.96 21.52
CA ALA A 169 2.70 6.83 22.65
C ALA A 169 3.84 7.85 22.41
N SER A 170 4.86 7.51 21.61
CA SER A 170 6.09 8.31 21.47
C SER A 170 6.28 8.85 20.06
N GLU A 171 6.24 10.18 19.93
CA GLU A 171 6.57 10.88 18.67
C GLU A 171 8.02 10.62 18.24
N ARG A 172 8.95 10.72 19.21
CA ARG A 172 10.39 10.50 18.95
C ARG A 172 10.65 9.09 18.40
N LEU A 173 10.01 8.07 18.99
CA LEU A 173 10.18 6.70 18.52
C LEU A 173 9.55 6.51 17.13
N THR A 174 8.36 7.07 16.89
CA THR A 174 7.72 7.02 15.59
C THR A 174 8.56 7.69 14.51
N ARG A 175 9.11 8.88 14.79
CA ARG A 175 10.01 9.59 13.87
C ARG A 175 11.26 8.77 13.55
N ARG A 176 11.86 8.13 14.56
CA ARG A 176 13.01 7.23 14.37
C ARG A 176 12.68 6.05 13.48
N VAL A 177 11.53 5.40 13.66
CA VAL A 177 11.11 4.27 12.81
C VAL A 177 10.80 4.74 11.39
N LEU A 178 10.17 5.90 11.23
CA LEU A 178 9.93 6.48 9.91
C LEU A 178 11.24 6.83 9.18
N SER A 179 12.28 7.25 9.88
CA SER A 179 13.59 7.55 9.26
C SER A 179 14.29 6.31 8.65
N GLU A 180 13.88 5.11 9.01
CA GLU A 180 14.38 3.87 8.38
C GLU A 180 13.71 3.58 7.02
N VAL A 181 12.52 4.12 6.79
CA VAL A 181 11.76 3.89 5.55
C VAL A 181 11.78 5.10 4.60
N TYR A 182 12.11 6.29 5.10
CA TYR A 182 12.35 7.49 4.28
C TYR A 182 13.81 7.54 3.82
N ALA A 183 14.05 8.01 2.61
CA ALA A 183 15.39 8.32 2.14
C ALA A 183 15.96 9.57 2.81
N ASP A 184 15.11 10.58 3.00
CA ASP A 184 15.43 11.84 3.66
C ASP A 184 14.52 12.06 4.88
N PRO A 185 15.04 11.93 6.12
CA PRO A 185 14.27 12.19 7.33
C PRO A 185 13.71 13.63 7.45
N ALA A 186 14.27 14.61 6.74
CA ALA A 186 13.76 15.97 6.74
C ALA A 186 12.38 16.09 6.08
N ARG A 187 12.01 15.14 5.23
CA ARG A 187 10.68 15.06 4.60
C ARG A 187 9.59 14.49 5.52
N ILE A 188 9.93 14.07 6.73
CA ILE A 188 8.97 13.53 7.69
C ILE A 188 8.28 14.69 8.42
N SER A 189 7.09 15.08 7.95
CA SER A 189 6.31 16.15 8.57
C SER A 189 5.72 15.74 9.93
N ALA A 190 5.34 16.71 10.75
CA ALA A 190 4.66 16.46 12.02
C ALA A 190 3.30 15.76 11.81
N ASP A 191 2.59 16.07 10.72
CA ASP A 191 1.34 15.42 10.36
C ASP A 191 1.52 13.94 10.03
N VAL A 192 2.55 13.59 9.24
CA VAL A 192 2.90 12.19 8.96
C VAL A 192 3.17 11.43 10.26
N VAL A 193 3.92 12.01 11.18
CA VAL A 193 4.19 11.39 12.49
C VAL A 193 2.90 11.19 13.29
N ALA A 194 2.06 12.22 13.37
CA ALA A 194 0.79 12.14 14.09
C ALA A 194 -0.16 11.08 13.52
N ARG A 195 -0.28 11.00 12.19
CA ARG A 195 -1.09 9.96 11.50
C ARG A 195 -0.49 8.57 11.68
N SER A 196 0.82 8.41 11.59
CA SER A 196 1.51 7.13 11.84
C SER A 196 1.30 6.64 13.27
N ARG A 197 1.31 7.53 14.28
CA ARG A 197 0.96 7.20 15.67
C ARG A 197 -0.47 6.70 15.82
N ARG A 198 -1.43 7.34 15.13
CA ARG A 198 -2.84 6.87 15.12
C ARG A 198 -2.96 5.49 14.46
N ALA A 199 -2.24 5.25 13.36
CA ALA A 199 -2.20 3.94 12.73
C ALA A 199 -1.57 2.89 13.64
N ALA A 200 -0.47 3.21 14.34
CA ALA A 200 0.17 2.35 15.33
C ALA A 200 -0.81 1.95 16.47
N LEU A 201 -1.61 2.90 16.98
CA LEU A 201 -2.64 2.62 17.97
C LEU A 201 -3.69 1.62 17.45
N THR A 202 -4.09 1.76 16.19
CA THR A 202 -4.99 0.80 15.55
C THR A 202 -4.35 -0.57 15.50
N GLN A 203 -3.08 -0.67 15.13
CA GLN A 203 -2.35 -1.95 15.06
C GLN A 203 -2.09 -2.58 16.43
N ALA A 204 -1.88 -1.78 17.48
CA ALA A 204 -1.80 -2.27 18.85
C ALA A 204 -3.11 -2.95 19.29
N ARG A 205 -4.26 -2.47 18.82
CA ARG A 205 -5.60 -2.99 19.12
C ARG A 205 -5.99 -4.18 18.25
N THR A 206 -5.74 -4.13 16.96
CA THR A 206 -6.21 -5.14 15.99
C THR A 206 -5.22 -6.30 15.82
N GLY A 207 -3.94 -6.04 15.96
CA GLY A 207 -2.87 -7.00 15.74
C GLY A 207 -2.74 -7.46 14.28
N ALA A 208 -3.33 -6.73 13.31
CA ALA A 208 -3.31 -7.11 11.91
C ALA A 208 -1.90 -7.14 11.32
N PHE A 209 -1.08 -6.13 11.62
CA PHE A 209 0.33 -6.10 11.22
C PHE A 209 1.11 -7.29 11.78
N ARG A 210 0.96 -7.59 13.08
CA ARG A 210 1.59 -8.78 13.68
C ARG A 210 1.15 -10.06 12.98
N ALA A 211 -0.14 -10.18 12.70
CA ALA A 211 -0.69 -11.36 12.04
C ALA A 211 -0.15 -11.51 10.61
N PHE A 212 0.03 -10.40 9.87
CA PHE A 212 0.65 -10.35 8.54
C PHE A 212 2.12 -10.79 8.61
N VAL A 213 2.92 -10.14 9.46
CA VAL A 213 4.34 -10.50 9.62
C VAL A 213 4.50 -11.97 9.98
N ARG A 214 3.67 -12.48 10.91
CA ARG A 214 3.71 -13.89 11.29
C ARG A 214 3.31 -14.84 10.16
N ALA A 215 2.35 -14.46 9.32
CA ALA A 215 1.90 -15.27 8.20
C ALA A 215 2.93 -15.28 7.06
N GLU A 216 3.59 -14.15 6.80
CA GLU A 216 4.44 -13.98 5.62
C GLU A 216 5.93 -14.25 5.88
N THR A 217 6.40 -14.22 7.13
CA THR A 217 7.81 -14.51 7.42
C THR A 217 8.04 -16.01 7.52
N GLY A 218 8.73 -16.56 6.54
CA GLY A 218 9.25 -17.93 6.54
C GLY A 218 10.62 -18.05 7.20
N ARG A 219 11.14 -19.26 7.35
CA ARG A 219 12.45 -19.51 7.99
C ARG A 219 13.63 -19.02 7.18
N GLU A 220 13.53 -19.06 5.86
CA GLU A 220 14.61 -18.73 4.93
C GLU A 220 14.23 -17.60 3.99
N HIS A 221 12.97 -17.57 3.53
CA HIS A 221 12.44 -16.54 2.64
C HIS A 221 11.05 -16.10 3.10
N PHE A 222 10.55 -15.05 2.49
CA PHE A 222 9.13 -14.70 2.64
C PHE A 222 8.24 -15.78 2.02
N ARG A 223 7.08 -16.03 2.60
CA ARG A 223 6.17 -17.09 2.15
C ARG A 223 5.52 -16.79 0.82
N THR A 224 5.16 -15.53 0.61
CA THR A 224 4.62 -15.07 -0.67
C THR A 224 5.76 -14.58 -1.54
N ASP A 225 5.99 -15.28 -2.64
CA ASP A 225 6.83 -14.87 -3.75
C ASP A 225 6.04 -15.07 -5.06
N LEU A 226 5.69 -13.95 -5.70
CA LEU A 226 4.94 -13.92 -6.95
C LEU A 226 5.84 -13.61 -8.16
N SER A 227 7.16 -13.47 -7.94
CA SER A 227 8.11 -13.07 -8.99
C SER A 227 8.14 -14.05 -10.18
N GLY A 228 8.01 -15.34 -9.93
CA GLY A 228 7.97 -16.36 -10.98
C GLY A 228 6.73 -16.31 -11.87
N ARG A 229 5.67 -15.58 -11.44
CA ARG A 229 4.39 -15.49 -12.14
C ARG A 229 4.20 -14.16 -12.91
N LEU A 230 5.14 -13.24 -12.86
CA LEU A 230 5.01 -11.92 -13.49
C LEU A 230 4.80 -11.99 -15.01
N ARG A 231 5.26 -13.04 -15.64
CA ARG A 231 5.04 -13.32 -17.08
C ARG A 231 3.58 -13.59 -17.45
N GLU A 232 2.73 -13.94 -16.47
CA GLU A 232 1.29 -14.19 -16.65
C GLU A 232 0.46 -12.90 -16.75
N LEU A 233 1.07 -11.73 -16.41
CA LEU A 233 0.37 -10.45 -16.42
C LEU A 233 0.07 -9.99 -17.85
N ALA A 234 -1.19 -10.01 -18.24
CA ALA A 234 -1.65 -9.60 -19.56
C ALA A 234 -1.95 -8.09 -19.67
N MET A 235 -2.23 -7.43 -18.53
CA MET A 235 -2.54 -6.00 -18.48
C MET A 235 -1.25 -5.14 -18.46
N PRO A 236 -1.33 -3.85 -18.83
CA PRO A 236 -0.24 -2.91 -18.59
C PRO A 236 0.12 -2.80 -17.10
N VAL A 237 1.43 -2.75 -16.81
CA VAL A 237 1.95 -2.67 -15.44
C VAL A 237 2.86 -1.45 -15.30
N LEU A 238 2.62 -0.64 -14.28
CA LEU A 238 3.54 0.39 -13.84
C LEU A 238 4.18 -0.02 -12.52
N LEU A 239 5.51 -0.09 -12.48
CA LEU A 239 6.28 -0.21 -11.22
C LEU A 239 6.83 1.18 -10.87
N VAL A 240 6.56 1.64 -9.64
CA VAL A 240 7.17 2.86 -9.08
C VAL A 240 7.97 2.45 -7.85
N HIS A 241 9.26 2.79 -7.79
CA HIS A 241 10.12 2.34 -6.70
C HIS A 241 11.12 3.41 -6.29
N GLY A 242 11.42 3.48 -5.00
CA GLY A 242 12.46 4.38 -4.50
C GLY A 242 13.86 3.83 -4.73
N LEU A 243 14.75 4.63 -5.28
CA LEU A 243 16.16 4.27 -5.49
C LEU A 243 16.89 3.96 -4.18
N ARG A 244 16.50 4.63 -3.09
CA ARG A 244 17.10 4.52 -1.75
C ARG A 244 16.23 3.70 -0.79
N ASP A 245 15.37 2.83 -1.32
CA ASP A 245 14.53 1.94 -0.51
C ASP A 245 15.39 0.90 0.25
N ARG A 246 15.38 1.02 1.58
CA ARG A 246 16.12 0.14 2.51
C ARG A 246 15.31 -1.06 2.95
N VAL A 247 14.01 -1.08 2.67
CA VAL A 247 13.08 -2.17 3.05
C VAL A 247 13.02 -3.21 1.93
N ILE A 248 12.80 -2.76 0.70
CA ILE A 248 12.77 -3.59 -0.50
C ILE A 248 13.74 -2.98 -1.53
N PRO A 249 14.83 -3.66 -1.87
CA PRO A 249 15.81 -3.10 -2.81
C PRO A 249 15.22 -2.83 -4.19
N ALA A 250 15.58 -1.70 -4.81
CA ALA A 250 15.12 -1.33 -6.15
C ALA A 250 15.47 -2.39 -7.24
N SER A 251 16.45 -3.25 -6.98
CA SER A 251 16.76 -4.40 -7.84
C SER A 251 15.60 -5.38 -7.98
N ALA A 252 14.72 -5.50 -6.98
CA ALA A 252 13.52 -6.33 -7.08
C ALA A 252 12.54 -5.77 -8.13
N ALA A 253 12.34 -4.45 -8.14
CA ALA A 253 11.48 -3.79 -9.14
C ALA A 253 12.08 -3.86 -10.55
N ARG A 254 13.42 -3.76 -10.69
CA ARG A 254 14.10 -3.93 -11.98
C ARG A 254 13.88 -5.33 -12.56
N ARG A 255 14.14 -6.39 -11.77
CA ARG A 255 13.86 -7.77 -12.19
C ARG A 255 12.38 -8.02 -12.50
N ALA A 256 11.48 -7.40 -11.73
CA ALA A 256 10.04 -7.51 -11.98
C ALA A 256 9.63 -6.84 -13.31
N ALA A 257 10.22 -5.69 -13.63
CA ALA A 257 9.96 -4.99 -14.89
C ALA A 257 10.50 -5.79 -16.10
N GLU A 258 11.64 -6.45 -15.95
CA GLU A 258 12.21 -7.35 -16.99
C GLU A 258 11.34 -8.58 -17.21
N ALA A 259 10.70 -9.10 -16.15
CA ALA A 259 9.91 -10.32 -16.21
C ALA A 259 8.48 -10.11 -16.71
N ALA A 260 7.89 -8.94 -16.49
CA ALA A 260 6.51 -8.65 -16.86
C ALA A 260 6.41 -8.07 -18.27
N PRO A 261 5.63 -8.67 -19.19
CA PRO A 261 5.69 -8.36 -20.64
C PRO A 261 5.31 -6.93 -21.03
N ARG A 262 4.48 -6.27 -20.21
CA ARG A 262 3.94 -4.92 -20.48
C ARG A 262 4.26 -3.96 -19.33
N ALA A 263 5.44 -4.13 -18.73
CA ALA A 263 5.87 -3.33 -17.59
C ALA A 263 6.61 -2.06 -18.00
N ARG A 264 6.30 -0.97 -17.30
CA ARG A 264 7.08 0.27 -17.26
C ARG A 264 7.61 0.46 -15.85
N LEU A 265 8.87 0.80 -15.70
CA LEU A 265 9.51 1.10 -14.42
C LEU A 265 9.83 2.58 -14.30
N VAL A 266 9.43 3.18 -13.19
CA VAL A 266 9.81 4.53 -12.78
C VAL A 266 10.55 4.42 -11.44
N LEU A 267 11.76 4.96 -11.40
CA LEU A 267 12.59 5.03 -10.19
C LEU A 267 12.67 6.48 -9.73
N LEU A 268 12.28 6.73 -8.48
CA LEU A 268 12.31 8.06 -7.85
C LEU A 268 13.43 8.12 -6.80
N ASP A 269 14.01 9.30 -6.57
CA ASP A 269 15.01 9.51 -5.53
C ASP A 269 14.37 9.59 -4.14
N THR A 270 13.79 8.48 -3.72
CA THR A 270 13.03 8.30 -2.49
C THR A 270 13.42 7.00 -1.79
N GLY A 271 12.95 6.83 -0.55
CA GLY A 271 12.98 5.55 0.17
C GLY A 271 11.81 4.65 -0.19
N HIS A 272 11.26 3.98 0.83
CA HIS A 272 10.18 2.99 0.66
C HIS A 272 8.81 3.59 0.32
N LEU A 273 8.64 4.91 0.46
CA LEU A 273 7.35 5.59 0.40
C LEU A 273 7.31 6.69 -0.69
N PRO A 274 7.49 6.34 -1.99
CA PRO A 274 7.58 7.32 -3.07
C PRO A 274 6.42 8.33 -3.10
N ALA A 275 5.19 7.88 -2.88
CA ALA A 275 3.99 8.73 -2.87
C ALA A 275 4.00 9.81 -1.78
N ARG A 276 4.81 9.63 -0.72
CA ARG A 276 4.94 10.59 0.39
C ARG A 276 6.19 11.45 0.28
N GLU A 277 7.26 10.87 -0.25
CA GLU A 277 8.57 11.53 -0.30
C GLU A 277 8.72 12.42 -1.53
N ASP A 278 8.10 12.04 -2.64
CA ASP A 278 8.04 12.82 -3.87
C ASP A 278 6.63 12.71 -4.49
N PRO A 279 5.62 13.36 -3.89
CA PRO A 279 4.25 13.29 -4.39
C PRO A 279 4.11 13.86 -5.80
N ALA A 280 4.90 14.85 -6.20
CA ALA A 280 4.83 15.43 -7.53
C ALA A 280 5.31 14.45 -8.60
N GLY A 281 6.51 13.89 -8.44
CA GLY A 281 7.06 12.88 -9.37
C GLY A 281 6.21 11.61 -9.39
N PHE A 282 5.73 11.19 -8.22
CA PHE A 282 4.83 10.03 -8.11
C PHE A 282 3.52 10.24 -8.87
N ASN A 283 2.82 11.35 -8.64
CA ASN A 283 1.54 11.65 -9.27
C ASN A 283 1.68 11.83 -10.79
N ALA A 284 2.77 12.47 -11.25
CA ALA A 284 3.07 12.60 -12.68
C ALA A 284 3.27 11.22 -13.36
N ALA A 285 3.99 10.30 -12.69
CA ALA A 285 4.20 8.95 -13.20
C ALA A 285 2.87 8.17 -13.32
N LEU A 286 1.99 8.29 -12.31
CA LEU A 286 0.68 7.64 -12.33
C LEU A 286 -0.24 8.27 -13.39
N ALA A 287 -0.34 9.59 -13.46
CA ALA A 287 -1.16 10.28 -14.44
C ALA A 287 -0.76 9.90 -15.88
N GLY A 288 0.53 9.98 -16.21
CA GLY A 288 1.03 9.59 -17.52
C GLY A 288 0.82 8.12 -17.90
N PHE A 289 0.68 7.23 -16.91
CA PHE A 289 0.33 5.83 -17.14
C PHE A 289 -1.17 5.58 -17.26
N LEU A 290 -1.97 6.34 -16.51
CA LEU A 290 -3.43 6.16 -16.48
C LEU A 290 -4.12 6.83 -17.68
N ASP A 291 -3.51 7.85 -18.27
CA ASP A 291 -4.09 8.64 -19.37
C ASP A 291 -3.59 8.16 -20.75
N GLY A 292 -2.51 7.37 -20.83
CA GLY A 292 -2.04 6.65 -22.01
C GLY A 292 -2.60 5.24 -22.08
#